data_2c7317e10b442b4c0072f396085e6fe6
#
_entry.id   2c7317e10b442b4c0072f396085e6fe6
#
_cell.length_a   1.000
_cell.length_b   1.000
_cell.length_c   1.000
_cell.angle_alpha   90.00
_cell.angle_beta   90.00
_cell.angle_gamma   90.00
#
_symmetry.space_group_name_H-M   'P 1'
#
loop_
_entity.id
_entity.type
_entity.pdbx_description
1 polymer ?
#
loop_
_entity_poly.entity_id
_entity_poly.type
_entity_poly.pdbx_seq_one_letter_code
_entity_poly.pdbx_strand_id
1 'polypeptide(L)'
;MEKGGKISKIKEIKFENSVKFAAESIIENALNLHATDVHIEPREDSTLVRFRINGVLKTVNEFSKDFLPKLAKYFKHLGGLNFSEKTFPQSATVRHGEARIRISATPVFLGEKVTLRLIRARKSVRKLNEVGLWGENLQQIQQILRQPRGIVFIIGEGNNTTNFSILNELNSSEKNIVTIEKNIEKTISGINQTEINPRIGLDYFEMTKSALSQNPDILYIDNLKDSKTAELIFDASMRGKFIIASLPVQKISEIIPFLNYLGIEPFLISANVLGMISQTLIRTVSKKAISKTKISKEESSLILQEFKTTGVKIHQLEKDFRDKVHPKNKLSTSSNAILELPIVRKKENYELAFSGNTAIFEVLSLINGEISKEIKNLTKIKPTSVEIEEILSTNNFRNMKLDGLAKVLQNETILPELMRKTGF
;
A
#
# COMPACT_ATOMS: atom_id res chain seq x y z
N MET A 1 33.51 25.88 -14.76
CA MET A 1 33.54 26.08 -13.30
C MET A 1 32.12 25.78 -12.78
N GLU A 2 31.98 24.58 -12.26
CA GLU A 2 30.71 24.01 -11.76
C GLU A 2 30.33 24.65 -10.43
N LYS A 3 29.09 25.12 -10.35
CA LYS A 3 28.41 25.25 -9.04
C LYS A 3 27.28 24.25 -9.02
N GLY A 4 27.64 23.00 -8.71
CA GLY A 4 26.68 21.98 -8.29
C GLY A 4 25.93 22.45 -7.06
N GLY A 5 24.60 22.54 -7.18
CA GLY A 5 23.73 22.80 -6.05
C GLY A 5 23.98 21.74 -4.98
N LYS A 6 24.54 22.17 -3.86
CA LYS A 6 24.70 21.36 -2.66
C LYS A 6 23.31 20.85 -2.28
N ILE A 7 23.08 19.54 -2.46
CA ILE A 7 22.20 18.79 -1.55
C ILE A 7 22.59 19.32 -0.18
N SER A 8 21.64 19.93 0.56
CA SER A 8 21.88 20.25 1.95
C SER A 8 22.40 18.96 2.54
N LYS A 9 23.70 18.89 2.81
CA LYS A 9 24.33 17.75 3.43
C LYS A 9 23.40 17.39 4.57
N ILE A 10 22.87 16.18 4.55
CA ILE A 10 22.39 15.56 5.80
C ILE A 10 23.55 15.87 6.71
N LYS A 11 23.36 16.84 7.66
CA LYS A 11 24.44 17.37 8.48
C LYS A 11 25.23 16.17 8.92
N GLU A 12 26.52 16.10 8.55
CA GLU A 12 27.40 15.05 9.07
C GLU A 12 27.16 15.06 10.55
N ILE A 13 26.49 14.01 11.04
CA ILE A 13 26.13 13.94 12.45
C ILE A 13 27.48 13.74 13.13
N LYS A 14 28.05 14.81 13.70
CA LYS A 14 29.20 14.69 14.56
C LYS A 14 28.73 13.92 15.79
N PHE A 15 28.98 12.62 15.75
CA PHE A 15 28.68 11.75 16.87
C PHE A 15 29.71 12.00 17.97
N GLU A 16 29.31 12.71 18.98
CA GLU A 16 29.97 12.60 20.28
C GLU A 16 29.92 11.13 20.71
N ASN A 17 30.96 10.62 21.35
CA ASN A 17 31.30 9.22 21.65
C ASN A 17 30.23 8.36 22.37
N SER A 18 28.97 8.72 22.36
CA SER A 18 27.86 8.01 22.97
C SER A 18 27.02 7.26 21.94
N VAL A 19 27.00 5.94 22.04
CA VAL A 19 26.15 5.04 21.24
C VAL A 19 24.66 5.44 21.34
N LYS A 20 24.24 5.87 22.52
CA LYS A 20 22.87 6.36 22.79
C LYS A 20 22.55 7.55 21.91
N PHE A 21 23.41 8.57 21.89
CA PHE A 21 23.21 9.77 21.07
C PHE A 21 23.16 9.44 19.58
N ALA A 22 24.03 8.54 19.11
CA ALA A 22 24.03 8.09 17.71
C ALA A 22 22.73 7.36 17.37
N ALA A 23 22.25 6.46 18.21
CA ALA A 23 21.03 5.71 18.00
C ALA A 23 19.79 6.63 18.00
N GLU A 24 19.68 7.55 18.94
CA GLU A 24 18.60 8.55 19.01
C GLU A 24 18.62 9.47 17.78
N SER A 25 19.79 9.96 17.39
CA SER A 25 19.96 10.78 16.19
C SER A 25 19.56 10.03 14.90
N ILE A 26 19.84 8.72 14.81
CA ILE A 26 19.41 7.89 13.70
C ILE A 26 17.87 7.86 13.63
N ILE A 27 17.19 7.64 14.75
CA ILE A 27 15.72 7.63 14.81
C ILE A 27 15.16 8.99 14.45
N GLU A 28 15.63 10.07 15.06
CA GLU A 28 15.12 11.43 14.83
C GLU A 28 15.32 11.87 13.37
N ASN A 29 16.52 11.66 12.82
CA ASN A 29 16.77 11.98 11.41
C ASN A 29 15.89 11.17 10.46
N ALA A 30 15.69 9.89 10.74
CA ALA A 30 14.80 9.05 9.94
C ALA A 30 13.34 9.52 10.03
N LEU A 31 12.89 9.94 11.22
CA LEU A 31 11.58 10.55 11.41
C LEU A 31 11.47 11.88 10.66
N ASN A 32 12.45 12.76 10.74
CA ASN A 32 12.45 14.06 10.07
C ASN A 32 12.49 13.95 8.54
N LEU A 33 13.23 12.98 8.01
CA LEU A 33 13.33 12.71 6.57
C LEU A 33 12.17 11.85 6.03
N HIS A 34 11.17 11.59 6.85
CA HIS A 34 10.03 10.77 6.45
C HIS A 34 10.42 9.36 5.95
N ALA A 35 11.48 8.78 6.50
CA ALA A 35 11.84 7.40 6.22
C ALA A 35 10.77 6.42 6.75
N THR A 36 10.57 5.33 6.03
CA THR A 36 9.71 4.21 6.47
C THR A 36 10.50 3.16 7.22
N ASP A 37 11.75 2.95 6.83
CA ASP A 37 12.62 1.95 7.43
C ASP A 37 14.04 2.51 7.58
N VAL A 38 14.72 2.08 8.66
CA VAL A 38 16.16 2.25 8.88
C VAL A 38 16.80 0.88 8.85
N HIS A 39 17.82 0.72 8.05
CA HIS A 39 18.63 -0.49 7.98
C HIS A 39 20.03 -0.20 8.51
N ILE A 40 20.45 -0.98 9.51
CA ILE A 40 21.78 -0.94 10.11
C ILE A 40 22.42 -2.28 9.77
N GLU A 41 23.40 -2.24 8.88
CA GLU A 41 23.91 -3.43 8.19
C GLU A 41 25.40 -3.58 8.40
N PRO A 42 25.86 -4.80 8.78
CA PRO A 42 27.28 -5.11 8.81
C PRO A 42 27.87 -5.15 7.39
N ARG A 43 29.10 -4.62 7.27
CA ARG A 43 30.01 -4.79 6.15
C ARG A 43 31.32 -5.36 6.69
N GLU A 44 32.24 -5.74 5.80
CA GLU A 44 33.53 -6.32 6.18
C GLU A 44 34.30 -5.39 7.13
N ASP A 45 34.37 -4.08 6.79
CA ASP A 45 35.14 -3.09 7.52
C ASP A 45 34.30 -1.96 8.14
N SER A 46 32.98 -1.96 7.94
CA SER A 46 32.12 -0.86 8.36
C SER A 46 30.72 -1.31 8.79
N THR A 47 29.98 -0.38 9.37
CA THR A 47 28.56 -0.47 9.68
C THR A 47 27.80 0.55 8.83
N LEU A 48 27.01 0.08 7.90
CA LEU A 48 26.26 0.91 6.98
C LEU A 48 24.87 1.22 7.53
N VAL A 49 24.50 2.52 7.56
CA VAL A 49 23.15 2.97 7.91
C VAL A 49 22.45 3.51 6.69
N ARG A 50 21.33 2.87 6.31
CA ARG A 50 20.52 3.27 5.18
C ARG A 50 19.09 3.56 5.60
N PHE A 51 18.50 4.60 5.02
CA PHE A 51 17.09 4.94 5.20
C PHE A 51 16.31 4.63 3.94
N ARG A 52 15.11 4.08 4.10
CA ARG A 52 14.14 3.96 3.00
C ARG A 52 13.26 5.21 2.99
N ILE A 53 13.48 6.06 2.00
CA ILE A 53 12.75 7.33 1.83
C ILE A 53 12.01 7.26 0.50
N ASN A 54 10.69 7.45 0.50
CA ASN A 54 9.84 7.35 -0.69
C ASN A 54 10.07 6.04 -1.48
N GLY A 55 10.24 4.93 -0.76
CA GLY A 55 10.46 3.60 -1.34
C GLY A 55 11.90 3.29 -1.76
N VAL A 56 12.81 4.28 -1.78
CA VAL A 56 14.20 4.13 -2.21
C VAL A 56 15.13 4.06 -1.00
N LEU A 57 16.08 3.10 -1.01
CA LEU A 57 17.13 3.00 0.00
C LEU A 57 18.25 4.00 -0.30
N LYS A 58 18.59 4.83 0.70
CA LYS A 58 19.68 5.81 0.64
C LYS A 58 20.65 5.59 1.78
N THR A 59 21.94 5.57 1.47
CA THR A 59 22.99 5.58 2.50
C THR A 59 23.00 6.94 3.18
N VAL A 60 22.91 6.91 4.50
CA VAL A 60 22.85 8.12 5.34
C VAL A 60 24.12 8.29 6.14
N ASN A 61 24.66 7.16 6.62
CA ASN A 61 25.89 7.17 7.39
C ASN A 61 26.63 5.84 7.29
N GLU A 62 27.90 5.89 7.61
CA GLU A 62 28.80 4.76 7.71
C GLU A 62 29.66 4.93 8.97
N PHE A 63 29.67 3.92 9.82
CA PHE A 63 30.46 3.87 11.05
C PHE A 63 31.54 2.81 10.97
N SER A 64 32.50 2.84 11.89
CA SER A 64 33.45 1.74 12.05
C SER A 64 32.73 0.43 12.39
N LYS A 65 33.31 -0.70 12.03
CA LYS A 65 32.80 -2.05 12.29
C LYS A 65 32.40 -2.27 13.75
N ASP A 66 33.20 -1.75 14.70
CA ASP A 66 32.99 -1.92 16.13
C ASP A 66 31.75 -1.21 16.66
N PHE A 67 31.12 -0.37 15.84
CA PHE A 67 29.93 0.36 16.25
C PHE A 67 28.65 -0.48 16.13
N LEU A 68 28.63 -1.46 15.21
CA LEU A 68 27.45 -2.32 14.98
C LEU A 68 27.00 -3.07 16.24
N PRO A 69 27.86 -3.80 16.96
CA PRO A 69 27.45 -4.54 18.16
C PRO A 69 26.87 -3.63 19.24
N LYS A 70 27.39 -2.42 19.32
CA LYS A 70 26.92 -1.40 20.31
C LYS A 70 25.55 -0.86 19.92
N LEU A 71 25.32 -0.55 18.64
CA LEU A 71 24.01 -0.12 18.13
C LEU A 71 22.97 -1.25 18.22
N ALA A 72 23.34 -2.47 17.85
CA ALA A 72 22.45 -3.63 17.95
C ALA A 72 22.03 -3.88 19.40
N LYS A 73 22.98 -3.84 20.34
CA LYS A 73 22.69 -3.94 21.78
C LYS A 73 21.75 -2.85 22.26
N TYR A 74 21.97 -1.59 21.84
CA TYR A 74 21.11 -0.46 22.20
C TYR A 74 19.68 -0.67 21.70
N PHE A 75 19.49 -0.98 20.42
CA PHE A 75 18.16 -1.17 19.84
C PHE A 75 17.45 -2.40 20.41
N LYS A 76 18.17 -3.50 20.66
CA LYS A 76 17.60 -4.65 21.36
C LYS A 76 17.14 -4.28 22.78
N HIS A 77 17.94 -3.55 23.52
CA HIS A 77 17.56 -3.06 24.85
C HIS A 77 16.34 -2.15 24.79
N LEU A 78 16.30 -1.20 23.85
CA LEU A 78 15.14 -0.32 23.62
C LEU A 78 13.86 -1.14 23.34
N GLY A 79 13.98 -2.26 22.64
CA GLY A 79 12.90 -3.18 22.32
C GLY A 79 12.55 -4.18 23.43
N GLY A 80 13.25 -4.20 24.55
CA GLY A 80 13.09 -5.26 25.55
C GLY A 80 13.48 -6.65 25.05
N LEU A 81 14.34 -6.72 24.00
CA LEU A 81 14.84 -7.95 23.41
C LEU A 81 16.07 -8.46 24.16
N ASN A 82 16.35 -9.76 24.05
CA ASN A 82 17.55 -10.35 24.64
C ASN A 82 18.80 -9.93 23.83
N PHE A 83 19.60 -9.02 24.35
CA PHE A 83 20.81 -8.54 23.68
C PHE A 83 21.98 -9.53 23.70
N SER A 84 21.92 -10.55 24.55
CA SER A 84 22.93 -11.64 24.59
C SER A 84 22.67 -12.71 23.54
N GLU A 85 21.42 -12.89 23.10
CA GLU A 85 21.03 -13.81 22.03
C GLU A 85 21.37 -13.22 20.67
N LYS A 86 22.20 -13.91 19.89
CA LYS A 86 22.68 -13.47 18.57
C LYS A 86 22.41 -14.47 17.46
N THR A 87 21.84 -15.63 17.81
CA THR A 87 21.65 -16.76 16.89
C THR A 87 20.23 -16.84 16.32
N PHE A 88 19.24 -16.29 17.05
CA PHE A 88 17.85 -16.29 16.63
C PHE A 88 17.33 -14.90 16.28
N PRO A 89 16.51 -14.77 15.23
CA PRO A 89 15.84 -13.52 14.92
C PRO A 89 14.92 -13.08 16.08
N GLN A 90 14.94 -11.80 16.39
CA GLN A 90 14.10 -11.21 17.41
C GLN A 90 13.39 -9.97 16.88
N SER A 91 12.18 -9.71 17.34
CA SER A 91 11.48 -8.46 17.03
C SER A 91 10.58 -8.02 18.16
N ALA A 92 10.48 -6.70 18.34
CA ALA A 92 9.55 -6.05 19.26
C ALA A 92 9.08 -4.73 18.66
N THR A 93 7.98 -4.22 19.20
CA THR A 93 7.46 -2.89 18.85
C THR A 93 7.46 -2.01 20.09
N VAL A 94 8.07 -0.83 20.00
CA VAL A 94 8.16 0.14 21.08
C VAL A 94 7.55 1.47 20.68
N ARG A 95 7.08 2.23 21.65
CA ARG A 95 6.63 3.61 21.46
C ARG A 95 7.82 4.56 21.63
N HIS A 96 7.99 5.48 20.68
CA HIS A 96 8.99 6.55 20.75
C HIS A 96 8.32 7.89 20.37
N GLY A 97 7.98 8.66 21.37
CA GLY A 97 7.15 9.85 21.21
C GLY A 97 5.78 9.52 20.61
N GLU A 98 5.44 10.17 19.50
CA GLU A 98 4.20 9.89 18.75
C GLU A 98 4.36 8.72 17.75
N ALA A 99 5.58 8.21 17.54
CA ALA A 99 5.84 7.10 16.63
C ALA A 99 5.87 5.76 17.35
N ARG A 100 5.54 4.69 16.64
CA ARG A 100 5.85 3.30 17.04
C ARG A 100 7.00 2.82 16.17
N ILE A 101 7.98 2.19 16.78
CA ILE A 101 9.15 1.65 16.10
C ILE A 101 9.15 0.13 16.26
N ARG A 102 9.02 -0.59 15.16
CA ARG A 102 9.25 -2.03 15.16
C ARG A 102 10.74 -2.28 14.94
N ILE A 103 11.38 -2.83 15.94
CA ILE A 103 12.78 -3.22 15.94
C ILE A 103 12.85 -4.70 15.56
N SER A 104 13.66 -5.04 14.56
CA SER A 104 13.94 -6.41 14.16
C SER A 104 15.44 -6.60 14.09
N ALA A 105 15.97 -7.57 14.85
CA ALA A 105 17.38 -7.99 14.80
C ALA A 105 17.45 -9.40 14.22
N THR A 106 18.27 -9.56 13.20
CA THR A 106 18.41 -10.84 12.48
C THR A 106 19.89 -11.19 12.34
N PRO A 107 20.31 -12.41 12.72
CA PRO A 107 21.66 -12.91 12.46
C PRO A 107 21.96 -12.91 10.96
N VAL A 108 23.13 -12.44 10.58
CA VAL A 108 23.66 -12.48 9.21
C VAL A 108 25.13 -12.84 9.26
N PHE A 109 25.74 -13.21 8.14
CA PHE A 109 27.12 -13.72 8.08
C PHE A 109 28.15 -12.81 8.79
N LEU A 110 28.05 -11.49 8.65
CA LEU A 110 28.97 -10.52 9.24
C LEU A 110 28.53 -9.98 10.62
N GLY A 111 27.50 -10.57 11.26
CA GLY A 111 27.02 -10.15 12.57
C GLY A 111 25.49 -10.10 12.66
N GLU A 112 24.92 -9.04 13.23
CA GLU A 112 23.47 -8.86 13.29
C GLU A 112 23.04 -7.66 12.44
N LYS A 113 22.08 -7.87 11.56
CA LYS A 113 21.37 -6.78 10.87
C LYS A 113 20.24 -6.30 11.74
N VAL A 114 20.18 -4.99 12.01
CA VAL A 114 19.05 -4.35 12.71
C VAL A 114 18.23 -3.54 11.71
N THR A 115 16.92 -3.72 11.75
CA THR A 115 15.97 -2.94 10.97
C THR A 115 14.97 -2.28 11.90
N LEU A 116 14.78 -0.96 11.73
CA LEU A 116 13.76 -0.19 12.45
C LEU A 116 12.68 0.20 11.43
N ARG A 117 11.47 -0.33 11.58
CA ARG A 117 10.31 0.14 10.82
C ARG A 117 9.62 1.25 11.59
N LEU A 118 9.55 2.43 11.00
CA LEU A 118 9.01 3.63 11.63
C LEU A 118 7.52 3.78 11.28
N ILE A 119 6.67 3.50 12.26
CA ILE A 119 5.21 3.60 12.16
C ILE A 119 4.80 4.89 12.84
N ARG A 120 4.44 5.90 12.05
CA ARG A 120 4.04 7.21 12.59
C ARG A 120 2.57 7.20 12.95
N ALA A 121 2.24 7.69 14.12
CA ALA A 121 0.87 8.04 14.44
C ALA A 121 0.44 9.22 13.56
N ARG A 122 -0.32 8.97 12.50
CA ARG A 122 -1.00 10.05 11.79
C ARG A 122 -2.18 10.50 12.66
N LYS A 123 -2.31 11.80 12.90
CA LYS A 123 -3.35 12.37 13.78
C LYS A 123 -4.78 12.10 13.28
N SER A 124 -4.97 11.86 11.98
CA SER A 124 -6.28 11.54 11.39
C SER A 124 -6.19 10.41 10.38
N VAL A 125 -7.28 9.66 10.22
CA VAL A 125 -7.45 8.74 9.10
C VAL A 125 -7.74 9.54 7.86
N ARG A 126 -7.11 9.22 6.73
CA ARG A 126 -7.40 9.88 5.44
C ARG A 126 -8.80 9.52 4.97
N LYS A 127 -9.45 10.46 4.27
CA LYS A 127 -10.67 10.16 3.52
C LYS A 127 -10.34 9.35 2.26
N LEU A 128 -11.31 8.66 1.69
CA LEU A 128 -11.12 7.85 0.48
C LEU A 128 -10.54 8.64 -0.71
N ASN A 129 -10.94 9.88 -0.89
CA ASN A 129 -10.38 10.74 -1.93
C ASN A 129 -8.93 11.17 -1.66
N GLU A 130 -8.50 11.21 -0.40
CA GLU A 130 -7.13 11.60 0.00
C GLU A 130 -6.12 10.45 -0.14
N VAL A 131 -6.60 9.20 -0.27
CA VAL A 131 -5.73 8.05 -0.55
C VAL A 131 -5.48 7.83 -2.05
N GLY A 132 -6.10 8.65 -2.91
CA GLY A 132 -5.94 8.59 -4.35
C GLY A 132 -7.10 7.92 -5.10
N LEU A 133 -8.22 7.63 -4.41
CA LEU A 133 -9.46 7.15 -5.03
C LEU A 133 -10.27 8.32 -5.57
N TRP A 134 -10.72 8.22 -6.82
CA TRP A 134 -11.51 9.24 -7.49
C TRP A 134 -12.28 8.67 -8.69
N GLY A 135 -13.17 9.46 -9.29
CA GLY A 135 -13.95 9.09 -10.46
C GLY A 135 -14.72 7.79 -10.26
N GLU A 136 -14.71 6.95 -11.26
CA GLU A 136 -15.42 5.66 -11.27
C GLU A 136 -14.98 4.72 -10.14
N ASN A 137 -13.67 4.60 -9.87
CA ASN A 137 -13.15 3.76 -8.80
C ASN A 137 -13.75 4.16 -7.43
N LEU A 138 -13.84 5.45 -7.14
CA LEU A 138 -14.45 5.93 -5.90
C LEU A 138 -15.96 5.62 -5.85
N GLN A 139 -16.67 5.82 -6.97
CA GLN A 139 -18.11 5.52 -7.06
C GLN A 139 -18.40 4.03 -6.84
N GLN A 140 -17.64 3.16 -7.47
CA GLN A 140 -17.77 1.71 -7.30
C GLN A 140 -17.53 1.30 -5.83
N ILE A 141 -16.47 1.81 -5.18
CA ILE A 141 -16.22 1.54 -3.76
C ILE A 141 -17.39 2.05 -2.91
N GLN A 142 -17.89 3.25 -3.14
CA GLN A 142 -19.03 3.78 -2.39
C GLN A 142 -20.30 2.94 -2.57
N GLN A 143 -20.54 2.38 -3.76
CA GLN A 143 -21.66 1.45 -4.00
C GLN A 143 -21.46 0.14 -3.22
N ILE A 144 -20.25 -0.40 -3.19
CA ILE A 144 -19.90 -1.60 -2.42
C ILE A 144 -20.14 -1.36 -0.92
N LEU A 145 -19.67 -0.24 -0.38
CA LEU A 145 -19.77 0.08 1.05
C LEU A 145 -21.21 0.38 1.54
N ARG A 146 -22.14 0.62 0.61
CA ARG A 146 -23.58 0.76 0.93
C ARG A 146 -24.30 -0.58 1.08
N GLN A 147 -23.66 -1.68 0.72
CA GLN A 147 -24.29 -2.99 0.88
C GLN A 147 -24.34 -3.37 2.37
N PRO A 148 -25.44 -3.97 2.83
CA PRO A 148 -25.61 -4.30 4.25
C PRO A 148 -24.75 -5.50 4.68
N ARG A 149 -24.37 -6.38 3.75
CA ARG A 149 -23.61 -7.61 3.99
C ARG A 149 -22.81 -8.00 2.76
N GLY A 150 -21.83 -8.85 2.92
CA GLY A 150 -20.99 -9.37 1.84
C GLY A 150 -19.52 -9.25 2.17
N ILE A 151 -18.66 -9.59 1.22
CA ILE A 151 -17.20 -9.60 1.39
C ILE A 151 -16.55 -8.68 0.37
N VAL A 152 -15.63 -7.86 0.82
CA VAL A 152 -14.77 -7.01 -0.02
C VAL A 152 -13.33 -7.41 0.21
N PHE A 153 -12.62 -7.71 -0.88
CA PHE A 153 -11.20 -8.00 -0.83
C PHE A 153 -10.38 -6.77 -1.25
N ILE A 154 -9.36 -6.44 -0.44
CA ILE A 154 -8.47 -5.31 -0.68
C ILE A 154 -7.03 -5.79 -0.62
N ILE A 155 -6.32 -5.73 -1.73
CA ILE A 155 -4.99 -6.29 -1.90
C ILE A 155 -3.97 -5.24 -2.37
N GLY A 156 -2.71 -5.61 -2.37
CA GLY A 156 -1.62 -4.82 -2.93
C GLY A 156 -0.84 -3.96 -1.92
N GLU A 157 0.11 -3.20 -2.43
CA GLU A 157 1.05 -2.42 -1.63
C GLU A 157 0.38 -1.22 -0.94
N GLY A 158 0.56 -1.07 0.37
CA GLY A 158 0.07 0.09 1.13
C GLY A 158 -1.44 0.06 1.42
N ASN A 159 -2.09 -1.08 1.26
CA ASN A 159 -3.53 -1.28 1.46
C ASN A 159 -4.02 -0.90 2.87
N ASN A 160 -3.17 -0.98 3.91
CA ASN A 160 -3.55 -0.59 5.27
C ASN A 160 -4.13 0.83 5.35
N THR A 161 -3.54 1.80 4.60
CA THR A 161 -4.07 3.18 4.60
C THR A 161 -5.46 3.23 3.98
N THR A 162 -5.71 2.49 2.92
CA THR A 162 -7.03 2.40 2.25
C THR A 162 -8.02 1.64 3.11
N ASN A 163 -7.61 0.53 3.72
CA ASN A 163 -8.44 -0.24 4.66
C ASN A 163 -8.91 0.64 5.83
N PHE A 164 -7.99 1.40 6.44
CA PHE A 164 -8.34 2.32 7.52
C PHE A 164 -9.25 3.46 7.04
N SER A 165 -9.09 3.94 5.81
CA SER A 165 -9.97 4.95 5.23
C SER A 165 -11.38 4.40 5.02
N ILE A 166 -11.51 3.15 4.55
CA ILE A 166 -12.78 2.44 4.40
C ILE A 166 -13.43 2.18 5.76
N LEU A 167 -12.67 1.66 6.73
CA LEU A 167 -13.17 1.42 8.08
C LEU A 167 -13.67 2.71 8.73
N ASN A 168 -12.96 3.82 8.54
CA ASN A 168 -13.38 5.13 9.06
C ASN A 168 -14.63 5.67 8.35
N GLU A 169 -14.81 5.41 7.06
CA GLU A 169 -16.02 5.77 6.30
C GLU A 169 -17.25 4.99 6.80
N LEU A 170 -17.05 3.73 7.17
CA LEU A 170 -18.11 2.85 7.69
C LEU A 170 -18.40 3.06 9.18
N ASN A 171 -17.50 3.75 9.89
CA ASN A 171 -17.57 3.90 11.33
C ASN A 171 -18.67 4.87 11.76
N SER A 172 -19.58 4.37 12.56
CA SER A 172 -20.65 5.14 13.20
C SER A 172 -20.95 4.58 14.60
N SER A 173 -21.61 5.36 15.42
CA SER A 173 -22.03 4.92 16.77
C SER A 173 -23.05 3.79 16.76
N GLU A 174 -23.65 3.49 15.61
CA GLU A 174 -24.66 2.44 15.44
C GLU A 174 -24.07 1.11 14.97
N LYS A 175 -22.76 1.05 14.69
CA LYS A 175 -22.10 -0.13 14.14
C LYS A 175 -21.00 -0.67 15.05
N ASN A 176 -21.07 -1.94 15.34
CA ASN A 176 -20.00 -2.67 16.01
C ASN A 176 -18.97 -3.13 14.96
N ILE A 177 -17.80 -2.46 14.93
CA ILE A 177 -16.70 -2.78 14.02
C ILE A 177 -15.57 -3.43 14.82
N VAL A 178 -15.13 -4.61 14.37
CA VAL A 178 -14.02 -5.34 14.96
C VAL A 178 -12.94 -5.57 13.89
N THR A 179 -11.68 -5.36 14.26
CA THR A 179 -10.55 -5.69 13.39
C THR A 179 -9.67 -6.78 13.98
N ILE A 180 -9.09 -7.61 13.12
CA ILE A 180 -8.09 -8.62 13.47
C ILE A 180 -6.85 -8.34 12.62
N GLU A 181 -5.79 -7.91 13.28
CA GLU A 181 -4.60 -7.37 12.64
C GLU A 181 -3.35 -8.08 13.16
N LYS A 182 -2.38 -8.28 12.29
CA LYS A 182 -1.06 -8.77 12.69
C LYS A 182 -0.32 -7.75 13.56
N ASN A 183 -0.48 -6.47 13.23
CA ASN A 183 0.08 -5.36 13.98
C ASN A 183 -0.86 -4.16 13.83
N ILE A 184 -1.34 -3.64 14.92
CA ILE A 184 -2.15 -2.42 14.90
C ILE A 184 -1.21 -1.23 14.63
N GLU A 185 -1.16 -0.78 13.38
CA GLU A 185 -0.33 0.37 13.00
C GLU A 185 -0.93 1.70 13.44
N LYS A 186 -2.26 1.76 13.53
CA LYS A 186 -3.00 2.96 13.88
C LYS A 186 -4.28 2.61 14.63
N THR A 187 -4.56 3.34 15.70
CA THR A 187 -5.84 3.25 16.40
C THR A 187 -6.90 4.14 15.75
N ILE A 188 -8.10 3.61 15.58
CA ILE A 188 -9.26 4.32 15.04
C ILE A 188 -10.30 4.41 16.17
N SER A 189 -10.67 5.62 16.55
CA SER A 189 -11.68 5.81 17.58
C SER A 189 -13.03 5.20 17.17
N GLY A 190 -13.68 4.49 18.08
CA GLY A 190 -14.96 3.82 17.81
C GLY A 190 -14.85 2.44 17.17
N ILE A 191 -13.64 1.91 16.94
CA ILE A 191 -13.39 0.57 16.39
C ILE A 191 -12.66 -0.29 17.41
N ASN A 192 -13.11 -1.53 17.59
CA ASN A 192 -12.46 -2.52 18.44
C ASN A 192 -11.36 -3.24 17.66
N GLN A 193 -10.11 -2.82 17.85
CA GLN A 193 -8.97 -3.37 17.14
C GLN A 193 -8.26 -4.43 17.98
N THR A 194 -7.99 -5.58 17.37
CA THR A 194 -7.33 -6.72 18.02
C THR A 194 -6.09 -7.14 17.26
N GLU A 195 -4.99 -7.34 18.00
CA GLU A 195 -3.72 -7.84 17.45
C GLU A 195 -3.58 -9.33 17.72
N ILE A 196 -3.23 -10.11 16.69
CA ILE A 196 -2.97 -11.55 16.86
C ILE A 196 -1.69 -11.78 17.67
N ASN A 197 -1.68 -12.85 18.45
CA ASN A 197 -0.48 -13.31 19.16
C ASN A 197 -0.33 -14.85 19.05
N PRO A 198 0.24 -15.35 17.95
CA PRO A 198 0.37 -16.79 17.71
C PRO A 198 1.21 -17.53 18.77
N ARG A 199 2.07 -16.81 19.54
CA ARG A 199 2.88 -17.42 20.60
C ARG A 199 2.06 -17.99 21.75
N ILE A 200 0.87 -17.45 21.95
CA ILE A 200 -0.08 -17.90 23.00
C ILE A 200 -1.34 -18.52 22.39
N GLY A 201 -1.30 -18.92 21.11
CA GLY A 201 -2.41 -19.56 20.41
C GLY A 201 -3.48 -18.62 19.86
N LEU A 202 -3.30 -17.30 19.96
CA LEU A 202 -4.23 -16.31 19.40
C LEU A 202 -3.87 -16.01 17.94
N ASP A 203 -4.16 -16.93 17.05
CA ASP A 203 -4.00 -16.78 15.60
C ASP A 203 -5.23 -16.13 14.93
N TYR A 204 -5.23 -16.05 13.61
CA TYR A 204 -6.35 -15.45 12.87
C TYR A 204 -7.66 -16.22 13.05
N PHE A 205 -7.59 -17.56 13.08
CA PHE A 205 -8.77 -18.39 13.22
C PHE A 205 -9.44 -18.19 14.60
N GLU A 206 -8.68 -18.33 15.68
CA GLU A 206 -9.22 -18.19 17.04
C GLU A 206 -9.72 -16.76 17.30
N MET A 207 -8.98 -15.74 16.79
CA MET A 207 -9.41 -14.35 16.94
C MET A 207 -10.66 -14.04 16.12
N THR A 208 -10.80 -14.61 14.91
CA THR A 208 -12.00 -14.45 14.07
C THR A 208 -13.21 -15.09 14.76
N LYS A 209 -13.07 -16.31 15.29
CA LYS A 209 -14.11 -16.99 16.03
C LYS A 209 -14.56 -16.20 17.25
N SER A 210 -13.61 -15.68 18.03
CA SER A 210 -13.90 -14.82 19.18
C SER A 210 -14.60 -13.53 18.78
N ALA A 211 -14.13 -12.85 17.74
CA ALA A 211 -14.75 -11.63 17.23
C ALA A 211 -16.19 -11.86 16.77
N LEU A 212 -16.46 -12.94 16.04
CA LEU A 212 -17.80 -13.28 15.57
C LEU A 212 -18.77 -13.59 16.72
N SER A 213 -18.28 -14.13 17.84
CA SER A 213 -19.12 -14.34 19.03
C SER A 213 -19.59 -13.04 19.69
N GLN A 214 -18.91 -11.91 19.43
CA GLN A 214 -19.28 -10.56 19.87
C GLN A 214 -20.29 -9.88 18.93
N ASN A 215 -20.83 -10.61 17.96
CA ASN A 215 -21.83 -10.16 17.01
C ASN A 215 -21.47 -8.83 16.29
N PRO A 216 -20.29 -8.72 15.63
CA PRO A 216 -19.95 -7.50 14.91
C PRO A 216 -20.87 -7.29 13.71
N ASP A 217 -21.08 -6.02 13.32
CA ASP A 217 -21.72 -5.67 12.05
C ASP A 217 -20.69 -5.74 10.93
N ILE A 218 -19.47 -5.30 11.23
CA ILE A 218 -18.35 -5.25 10.28
C ILE A 218 -17.13 -5.92 10.90
N LEU A 219 -16.52 -6.84 10.16
CA LEU A 219 -15.27 -7.49 10.53
C LEU A 219 -14.19 -7.19 9.50
N TYR A 220 -13.02 -6.75 9.96
CA TYR A 220 -11.82 -6.58 9.12
C TYR A 220 -10.74 -7.59 9.49
N ILE A 221 -10.13 -8.21 8.46
CA ILE A 221 -8.99 -9.13 8.60
C ILE A 221 -7.87 -8.66 7.69
N ASP A 222 -6.74 -8.29 8.27
CA ASP A 222 -5.62 -7.70 7.51
C ASP A 222 -4.83 -8.70 6.66
N ASN A 223 -4.98 -10.02 6.89
CA ASN A 223 -4.27 -11.04 6.13
C ASN A 223 -4.98 -12.40 6.20
N LEU A 224 -5.87 -12.66 5.27
CA LEU A 224 -6.54 -13.94 5.12
C LEU A 224 -5.67 -14.89 4.30
N LYS A 225 -5.20 -16.00 4.92
CA LYS A 225 -4.25 -16.92 4.29
C LYS A 225 -4.53 -18.41 4.59
N ASP A 226 -5.49 -18.73 5.44
CA ASP A 226 -5.81 -20.09 5.82
C ASP A 226 -7.29 -20.42 5.57
N SER A 227 -7.56 -21.68 5.24
CA SER A 227 -8.88 -22.19 4.89
C SER A 227 -9.90 -22.03 6.00
N LYS A 228 -9.51 -22.30 7.25
CA LYS A 228 -10.42 -22.26 8.40
C LYS A 228 -10.95 -20.84 8.65
N THR A 229 -10.06 -19.84 8.61
CA THR A 229 -10.46 -18.42 8.71
C THR A 229 -11.32 -18.02 7.52
N ALA A 230 -10.97 -18.49 6.29
CA ALA A 230 -11.75 -18.21 5.10
C ALA A 230 -13.19 -18.77 5.21
N GLU A 231 -13.36 -20.01 5.62
CA GLU A 231 -14.69 -20.63 5.86
C GLU A 231 -15.52 -19.81 6.86
N LEU A 232 -14.92 -19.40 8.00
CA LEU A 232 -15.61 -18.59 9.01
C LEU A 232 -16.14 -17.26 8.46
N ILE A 233 -15.35 -16.54 7.65
CA ILE A 233 -15.81 -15.25 7.14
C ILE A 233 -16.87 -15.40 6.06
N PHE A 234 -16.82 -16.45 5.24
CA PHE A 234 -17.87 -16.71 4.26
C PHE A 234 -19.19 -17.12 4.97
N ASP A 235 -19.13 -17.96 6.01
CA ASP A 235 -20.29 -18.29 6.84
C ASP A 235 -20.86 -17.02 7.52
N ALA A 236 -20.01 -16.18 8.10
CA ALA A 236 -20.42 -14.93 8.71
C ALA A 236 -21.10 -13.98 7.72
N SER A 237 -20.59 -13.91 6.49
CA SER A 237 -21.18 -13.10 5.42
C SER A 237 -22.58 -13.61 5.03
N MET A 238 -22.76 -14.93 4.93
CA MET A 238 -24.08 -15.53 4.69
C MET A 238 -25.07 -15.21 5.81
N ARG A 239 -24.59 -15.09 7.05
CA ARG A 239 -25.37 -14.69 8.23
C ARG A 239 -25.58 -13.18 8.35
N GLY A 240 -25.26 -12.41 7.31
CA GLY A 240 -25.57 -10.98 7.25
C GLY A 240 -24.45 -10.05 7.70
N LYS A 241 -23.20 -10.51 7.87
CA LYS A 241 -22.07 -9.65 8.24
C LYS A 241 -21.42 -9.01 7.02
N PHE A 242 -20.89 -7.80 7.20
CA PHE A 242 -20.05 -7.14 6.20
C PHE A 242 -18.58 -7.40 6.53
N ILE A 243 -17.86 -8.00 5.59
CA ILE A 243 -16.48 -8.43 5.81
C ILE A 243 -15.55 -7.66 4.88
N ILE A 244 -14.44 -7.18 5.43
CA ILE A 244 -13.33 -6.61 4.66
C ILE A 244 -12.13 -7.51 4.93
N ALA A 245 -11.49 -8.04 3.89
CA ALA A 245 -10.32 -8.89 4.07
C ALA A 245 -9.20 -8.55 3.07
N SER A 246 -7.96 -8.65 3.52
CA SER A 246 -6.80 -8.57 2.63
C SER A 246 -6.24 -9.96 2.36
N LEU A 247 -5.76 -10.17 1.13
CA LEU A 247 -5.18 -11.44 0.67
C LEU A 247 -3.71 -11.24 0.28
N PRO A 248 -2.87 -12.28 0.36
CA PRO A 248 -1.45 -12.22 -0.04
C PRO A 248 -1.26 -12.37 -1.56
N VAL A 249 -2.11 -11.72 -2.35
CA VAL A 249 -2.04 -11.68 -3.82
C VAL A 249 -1.92 -10.24 -4.30
N GLN A 250 -1.54 -10.03 -5.57
CA GLN A 250 -1.23 -8.71 -6.08
C GLN A 250 -2.24 -8.20 -7.13
N LYS A 251 -2.83 -9.10 -7.89
CA LYS A 251 -3.77 -8.76 -8.97
C LYS A 251 -5.20 -9.18 -8.62
N ILE A 252 -6.17 -8.42 -9.09
CA ILE A 252 -7.60 -8.77 -8.94
C ILE A 252 -7.89 -10.16 -9.53
N SER A 253 -7.28 -10.50 -10.66
CA SER A 253 -7.43 -11.80 -11.33
C SER A 253 -6.96 -13.00 -10.48
N GLU A 254 -6.12 -12.78 -9.48
CA GLU A 254 -5.59 -13.82 -8.60
C GLU A 254 -6.52 -14.12 -7.39
N ILE A 255 -7.49 -13.24 -7.11
CA ILE A 255 -8.32 -13.36 -5.90
C ILE A 255 -9.20 -14.62 -5.94
N ILE A 256 -9.95 -14.85 -7.02
CA ILE A 256 -10.84 -16.02 -7.14
C ILE A 256 -10.03 -17.33 -7.16
N PRO A 257 -8.96 -17.48 -7.96
CA PRO A 257 -8.08 -18.64 -7.87
C PRO A 257 -7.54 -18.90 -6.47
N PHE A 258 -7.15 -17.85 -5.74
CA PHE A 258 -6.65 -17.98 -4.39
C PHE A 258 -7.76 -18.43 -3.41
N LEU A 259 -8.99 -17.93 -3.54
CA LEU A 259 -10.11 -18.40 -2.73
C LEU A 259 -10.45 -19.87 -3.03
N ASN A 260 -10.38 -20.30 -4.30
CA ASN A 260 -10.53 -21.71 -4.67
C ASN A 260 -9.41 -22.56 -4.05
N TYR A 261 -8.16 -22.07 -4.02
CA TYR A 261 -7.04 -22.72 -3.34
C TYR A 261 -7.29 -22.87 -1.83
N LEU A 262 -7.92 -21.89 -1.18
CA LEU A 262 -8.32 -21.97 0.22
C LEU A 262 -9.51 -22.91 0.44
N GLY A 263 -10.07 -23.53 -0.59
CA GLY A 263 -11.17 -24.50 -0.49
C GLY A 263 -12.57 -23.87 -0.48
N ILE A 264 -12.67 -22.56 -0.78
CA ILE A 264 -13.99 -21.91 -0.80
C ILE A 264 -14.76 -22.33 -2.06
N GLU A 265 -15.98 -22.81 -1.84
CA GLU A 265 -16.85 -23.25 -2.94
C GLU A 265 -17.23 -22.10 -3.88
N PRO A 266 -17.20 -22.31 -5.20
CA PRO A 266 -17.49 -21.31 -6.22
C PRO A 266 -18.81 -20.55 -6.02
N PHE A 267 -19.86 -21.24 -5.58
CA PHE A 267 -21.15 -20.61 -5.33
C PHE A 267 -21.11 -19.60 -4.16
N LEU A 268 -20.31 -19.90 -3.13
CA LEU A 268 -20.10 -18.97 -2.00
C LEU A 268 -19.36 -17.71 -2.45
N ILE A 269 -18.33 -17.84 -3.27
CA ILE A 269 -17.59 -16.71 -3.84
C ILE A 269 -18.56 -15.84 -4.64
N SER A 270 -19.28 -16.45 -5.59
CA SER A 270 -20.24 -15.78 -6.47
C SER A 270 -21.37 -15.06 -5.73
N ALA A 271 -21.84 -15.63 -4.60
CA ALA A 271 -22.95 -15.09 -3.82
C ALA A 271 -22.52 -13.99 -2.82
N ASN A 272 -21.33 -14.07 -2.27
CA ASN A 272 -20.91 -13.22 -1.13
C ASN A 272 -19.91 -12.13 -1.49
N VAL A 273 -19.09 -12.29 -2.55
CA VAL A 273 -18.09 -11.27 -2.91
C VAL A 273 -18.77 -10.11 -3.60
N LEU A 274 -18.68 -8.93 -3.00
CA LEU A 274 -19.25 -7.67 -3.49
C LEU A 274 -18.29 -6.91 -4.40
N GLY A 275 -16.99 -7.06 -4.13
CA GLY A 275 -15.98 -6.36 -4.90
C GLY A 275 -14.56 -6.74 -4.52
N MET A 276 -13.67 -6.41 -5.44
CA MET A 276 -12.25 -6.66 -5.35
C MET A 276 -11.50 -5.38 -5.69
N ILE A 277 -10.56 -5.01 -4.84
CA ILE A 277 -9.79 -3.78 -4.96
C ILE A 277 -8.32 -4.15 -4.92
N SER A 278 -7.58 -3.80 -5.96
CA SER A 278 -6.12 -3.87 -5.94
C SER A 278 -5.51 -2.49 -6.03
N GLN A 279 -4.39 -2.30 -5.36
CA GLN A 279 -3.66 -1.05 -5.36
C GLN A 279 -2.15 -1.24 -5.36
N THR A 280 -1.44 -0.23 -5.86
CA THR A 280 -0.01 -0.08 -5.64
C THR A 280 0.36 1.38 -5.40
N LEU A 281 1.52 1.60 -4.77
CA LEU A 281 1.99 2.95 -4.48
C LEU A 281 2.91 3.45 -5.59
N ILE A 282 2.66 4.67 -6.06
CA ILE A 282 3.54 5.41 -6.96
C ILE A 282 4.00 6.71 -6.30
N ARG A 283 5.22 7.16 -6.64
CA ARG A 283 5.77 8.40 -6.10
C ARG A 283 5.08 9.62 -6.71
N THR A 284 4.76 10.61 -5.89
CA THR A 284 4.20 11.90 -6.33
C THR A 284 5.31 12.90 -6.56
N VAL A 285 5.21 13.66 -7.65
CA VAL A 285 6.20 14.69 -8.01
C VAL A 285 5.79 16.04 -7.43
N SER A 286 6.76 16.78 -6.90
CA SER A 286 6.55 18.15 -6.46
C SER A 286 6.15 19.04 -7.63
N LYS A 287 5.09 19.84 -7.49
CA LYS A 287 4.62 20.77 -8.52
C LYS A 287 5.72 21.76 -9.00
N LYS A 288 6.69 22.06 -8.13
CA LYS A 288 7.84 22.94 -8.45
C LYS A 288 8.87 22.25 -9.35
N ALA A 289 8.94 20.91 -9.31
CA ALA A 289 9.90 20.12 -10.06
C ALA A 289 9.41 19.67 -11.44
N ILE A 290 8.15 19.94 -11.78
CA ILE A 290 7.52 19.49 -13.02
C ILE A 290 7.75 20.51 -14.15
N SER A 291 8.04 20.00 -15.35
CA SER A 291 7.88 20.66 -16.65
C SER A 291 7.07 19.74 -17.57
N LYS A 292 6.57 20.27 -18.67
CA LYS A 292 5.88 19.48 -19.70
C LYS A 292 6.83 19.24 -20.88
N THR A 293 6.73 18.09 -21.49
CA THR A 293 7.45 17.74 -22.72
C THR A 293 6.52 17.07 -23.71
N LYS A 294 6.82 17.22 -24.98
CA LYS A 294 6.14 16.43 -26.01
C LYS A 294 6.43 14.95 -25.79
N ILE A 295 5.41 14.15 -25.90
CA ILE A 295 5.46 12.70 -25.78
C ILE A 295 6.23 12.10 -26.96
N SER A 296 7.06 11.09 -26.73
CA SER A 296 7.72 10.35 -27.80
C SER A 296 6.71 9.48 -28.57
N LYS A 297 7.10 9.04 -29.78
CA LYS A 297 6.25 8.16 -30.58
C LYS A 297 6.04 6.81 -29.89
N GLU A 298 7.07 6.30 -29.22
CA GLU A 298 7.05 5.06 -28.46
C GLU A 298 6.11 5.17 -27.26
N GLU A 299 6.22 6.22 -26.45
CA GLU A 299 5.33 6.47 -25.31
C GLU A 299 3.88 6.65 -25.77
N SER A 300 3.65 7.37 -26.88
CA SER A 300 2.33 7.54 -27.47
C SER A 300 1.72 6.21 -27.91
N SER A 301 2.54 5.37 -28.55
CA SER A 301 2.10 4.04 -29.01
C SER A 301 1.72 3.14 -27.83
N LEU A 302 2.50 3.10 -26.77
CA LEU A 302 2.21 2.32 -25.55
C LEU A 302 0.89 2.76 -24.90
N ILE A 303 0.70 4.06 -24.75
CA ILE A 303 -0.53 4.62 -24.17
C ILE A 303 -1.74 4.29 -25.01
N LEU A 304 -1.66 4.49 -26.34
CA LEU A 304 -2.76 4.19 -27.26
C LEU A 304 -3.08 2.69 -27.31
N GLN A 305 -2.07 1.84 -27.19
CA GLN A 305 -2.26 0.40 -27.11
C GLN A 305 -3.05 0.02 -25.85
N GLU A 306 -2.76 0.61 -24.70
CA GLU A 306 -3.48 0.35 -23.44
C GLU A 306 -4.97 0.74 -23.56
N PHE A 307 -5.27 1.90 -24.15
CA PHE A 307 -6.65 2.31 -24.42
C PHE A 307 -7.35 1.37 -25.41
N LYS A 308 -6.64 0.88 -26.42
CA LYS A 308 -7.18 -0.09 -27.37
C LYS A 308 -7.47 -1.43 -26.71
N THR A 309 -6.55 -1.92 -25.87
CA THR A 309 -6.67 -3.19 -25.16
C THR A 309 -7.82 -3.17 -24.16
N THR A 310 -7.97 -2.08 -23.41
CA THR A 310 -9.02 -1.95 -22.38
C THR A 310 -10.35 -1.47 -22.94
N GLY A 311 -10.40 -0.95 -24.19
CA GLY A 311 -11.60 -0.33 -24.78
C GLY A 311 -12.04 0.99 -24.13
N VAL A 312 -11.38 1.43 -23.05
CA VAL A 312 -11.68 2.70 -22.37
C VAL A 312 -11.32 3.88 -23.26
N LYS A 313 -12.23 4.83 -23.42
CA LYS A 313 -11.97 6.02 -24.25
C LYS A 313 -11.29 7.12 -23.45
N ILE A 314 -10.30 7.80 -24.05
CA ILE A 314 -9.55 8.90 -23.43
C ILE A 314 -10.48 9.97 -22.84
N HIS A 315 -11.57 10.31 -23.53
CA HIS A 315 -12.51 11.32 -23.05
C HIS A 315 -13.31 10.88 -21.81
N GLN A 316 -13.49 9.57 -21.58
CA GLN A 316 -14.09 9.06 -20.34
C GLN A 316 -13.14 9.30 -19.16
N LEU A 317 -11.87 9.00 -19.37
CA LEU A 317 -10.84 9.31 -18.37
C LEU A 317 -10.84 10.83 -18.05
N GLU A 318 -10.91 11.69 -19.07
CA GLU A 318 -10.96 13.14 -18.92
C GLU A 318 -12.22 13.64 -18.20
N LYS A 319 -13.37 13.03 -18.47
CA LYS A 319 -14.64 13.39 -17.80
C LYS A 319 -14.54 13.14 -16.29
N ASP A 320 -13.96 12.04 -15.89
CA ASP A 320 -13.73 11.71 -14.48
C ASP A 320 -12.82 12.73 -13.78
N PHE A 321 -11.94 13.42 -14.55
CA PHE A 321 -11.05 14.46 -14.04
C PHE A 321 -11.74 15.82 -13.89
N ARG A 322 -12.66 16.18 -14.80
CA ARG A 322 -13.23 17.54 -14.87
C ARG A 322 -13.94 17.95 -13.58
N ASP A 323 -14.52 16.99 -12.87
CA ASP A 323 -15.25 17.26 -11.64
C ASP A 323 -14.36 17.53 -10.42
N LYS A 324 -13.04 17.32 -10.53
CA LYS A 324 -12.08 17.44 -9.41
C LYS A 324 -10.83 18.26 -9.70
N VAL A 325 -10.55 18.66 -10.94
CA VAL A 325 -9.35 19.40 -11.31
C VAL A 325 -9.64 20.89 -11.46
N HIS A 326 -8.76 21.70 -10.86
CA HIS A 326 -8.77 23.15 -10.99
C HIS A 326 -9.02 23.58 -12.44
N PRO A 327 -9.97 24.53 -12.71
CA PRO A 327 -10.43 24.88 -14.07
C PRO A 327 -9.35 25.37 -15.05
N LYS A 328 -8.12 25.56 -14.58
CA LYS A 328 -6.98 26.03 -15.39
C LYS A 328 -6.14 24.92 -16.05
N ASN A 329 -6.35 23.64 -15.72
CA ASN A 329 -5.66 22.54 -16.38
C ASN A 329 -6.54 21.94 -17.49
N LYS A 330 -6.72 22.68 -18.58
CA LYS A 330 -7.23 22.10 -19.82
C LYS A 330 -6.17 21.13 -20.36
N LEU A 331 -6.48 19.85 -20.37
CA LEU A 331 -5.74 18.89 -21.17
C LEU A 331 -5.88 19.32 -22.63
N SER A 332 -4.77 19.60 -23.29
CA SER A 332 -4.78 19.89 -24.72
C SER A 332 -4.88 18.58 -25.50
N THR A 333 -6.09 18.07 -25.61
CA THR A 333 -6.38 16.93 -26.46
C THR A 333 -7.00 17.46 -27.75
N SER A 334 -6.16 17.64 -28.76
CA SER A 334 -6.64 17.64 -30.14
C SER A 334 -6.80 16.18 -30.58
N SER A 335 -8.01 15.79 -30.90
CA SER A 335 -8.36 14.54 -31.61
C SER A 335 -7.53 13.29 -31.20
N ASN A 336 -7.86 12.67 -30.06
CA ASN A 336 -7.34 11.35 -29.64
C ASN A 336 -5.80 11.22 -29.39
N ALA A 337 -5.04 12.29 -29.35
CA ALA A 337 -3.59 12.26 -29.11
C ALA A 337 -3.23 13.01 -27.82
N ILE A 338 -2.53 12.33 -26.91
CA ILE A 338 -1.87 12.98 -25.78
C ILE A 338 -0.60 13.64 -26.31
N LEU A 339 -0.53 14.97 -26.27
CA LEU A 339 0.57 15.71 -26.90
C LEU A 339 1.71 16.04 -25.93
N GLU A 340 1.42 16.23 -24.65
CA GLU A 340 2.38 16.61 -23.63
C GLU A 340 2.16 15.90 -22.31
N LEU A 341 3.26 15.42 -21.72
CA LEU A 341 3.26 14.78 -20.41
C LEU A 341 4.19 15.50 -19.42
N PRO A 342 3.91 15.39 -18.11
CA PRO A 342 4.78 15.89 -17.08
C PRO A 342 6.09 15.09 -17.01
N ILE A 343 7.21 15.82 -16.89
CA ILE A 343 8.54 15.28 -16.61
C ILE A 343 9.19 16.06 -15.47
N VAL A 344 10.20 15.45 -14.84
CA VAL A 344 11.08 16.20 -13.93
C VAL A 344 11.94 17.17 -14.72
N ARG A 345 12.03 18.43 -14.27
CA ARG A 345 12.87 19.45 -14.93
C ARG A 345 14.32 18.99 -14.99
N LYS A 346 14.98 19.19 -16.13
CA LYS A 346 16.39 18.78 -16.36
C LYS A 346 17.40 19.33 -15.33
N LYS A 347 17.09 20.47 -14.71
CA LYS A 347 17.94 21.12 -13.68
C LYS A 347 17.71 20.58 -12.27
N GLU A 348 16.69 19.76 -12.06
CA GLU A 348 16.35 19.19 -10.76
C GLU A 348 17.03 17.83 -10.57
N ASN A 349 17.44 17.54 -9.35
CA ASN A 349 17.84 16.19 -9.01
C ASN A 349 16.59 15.30 -9.04
N TYR A 350 16.59 14.29 -9.91
CA TYR A 350 15.45 13.39 -10.14
C TYR A 350 14.88 12.81 -8.82
N GLU A 351 15.77 12.39 -7.92
CA GLU A 351 15.37 11.79 -6.65
C GLU A 351 14.74 12.79 -5.66
N LEU A 352 15.13 14.07 -5.74
CA LEU A 352 14.59 15.14 -4.90
C LEU A 352 13.28 15.73 -5.44
N ALA A 353 12.94 15.40 -6.68
CA ALA A 353 11.72 15.85 -7.31
C ALA A 353 10.46 15.21 -6.70
N PHE A 354 10.61 14.08 -6.02
CA PHE A 354 9.48 13.36 -5.43
C PHE A 354 9.20 13.80 -3.99
N SER A 355 7.93 14.11 -3.71
CA SER A 355 7.46 14.69 -2.44
C SER A 355 6.65 13.74 -1.56
N GLY A 356 6.33 12.52 -2.05
CA GLY A 356 5.52 11.54 -1.32
C GLY A 356 5.07 10.40 -2.20
N ASN A 357 4.00 9.73 -1.79
CA ASN A 357 3.37 8.64 -2.53
C ASN A 357 1.85 8.85 -2.60
N THR A 358 1.26 8.41 -3.72
CA THR A 358 -0.18 8.20 -3.89
C THR A 358 -0.43 6.75 -4.31
N ALA A 359 -1.64 6.24 -4.10
CA ALA A 359 -1.98 4.91 -4.61
C ALA A 359 -2.65 5.01 -5.97
N ILE A 360 -2.40 4.03 -6.84
CA ILE A 360 -3.18 3.76 -8.05
C ILE A 360 -3.99 2.50 -7.83
N PHE A 361 -5.18 2.45 -8.40
CA PHE A 361 -6.19 1.47 -8.09
C PHE A 361 -6.75 0.79 -9.34
N GLU A 362 -7.17 -0.45 -9.16
CA GLU A 362 -8.21 -1.09 -9.94
C GLU A 362 -9.30 -1.59 -9.00
N VAL A 363 -10.55 -1.38 -9.39
CA VAL A 363 -11.72 -1.70 -8.58
C VAL A 363 -12.70 -2.49 -9.44
N LEU A 364 -13.02 -3.70 -9.03
CA LEU A 364 -14.01 -4.55 -9.65
C LEU A 364 -15.21 -4.69 -8.71
N SER A 365 -16.32 -4.07 -9.07
CA SER A 365 -17.61 -4.26 -8.39
C SER A 365 -18.31 -5.50 -8.95
N LEU A 366 -18.72 -6.40 -8.07
CA LEU A 366 -19.51 -7.59 -8.41
C LEU A 366 -20.99 -7.46 -8.03
N ILE A 367 -21.47 -6.22 -7.78
CA ILE A 367 -22.88 -5.98 -7.42
C ILE A 367 -23.76 -6.03 -8.66
N ASN A 368 -23.42 -5.27 -9.67
CA ASN A 368 -24.23 -5.11 -10.90
C ASN A 368 -23.32 -4.97 -12.13
N GLY A 369 -23.91 -5.11 -13.34
CA GLY A 369 -23.24 -4.91 -14.61
C GLY A 369 -22.87 -6.21 -15.31
N GLU A 370 -22.52 -6.10 -16.61
CA GLU A 370 -22.19 -7.27 -17.46
C GLU A 370 -20.93 -7.96 -16.96
N ILE A 371 -19.86 -7.21 -16.67
CA ILE A 371 -18.61 -7.76 -16.14
C ILE A 371 -18.82 -8.55 -14.83
N SER A 372 -19.73 -8.08 -13.96
CA SER A 372 -20.10 -8.80 -12.74
C SER A 372 -20.76 -10.14 -13.05
N LYS A 373 -21.67 -10.18 -14.04
CA LYS A 373 -22.35 -11.41 -14.45
C LYS A 373 -21.37 -12.40 -15.05
N GLU A 374 -20.48 -11.93 -15.93
CA GLU A 374 -19.47 -12.78 -16.58
C GLU A 374 -18.50 -13.37 -15.55
N ILE A 375 -17.96 -12.56 -14.65
CA ILE A 375 -17.04 -13.02 -13.60
C ILE A 375 -17.75 -14.02 -12.65
N LYS A 376 -19.01 -13.76 -12.24
CA LYS A 376 -19.77 -14.69 -11.41
C LYS A 376 -20.09 -16.02 -12.12
N ASN A 377 -20.33 -15.97 -13.43
CA ASN A 377 -20.52 -17.20 -14.21
C ASN A 377 -19.21 -17.98 -14.35
N LEU A 378 -18.11 -17.27 -14.66
CA LEU A 378 -16.80 -17.87 -14.77
C LEU A 378 -16.34 -18.50 -13.44
N THR A 379 -16.67 -17.86 -12.31
CA THR A 379 -16.34 -18.37 -10.97
C THR A 379 -16.84 -19.81 -10.74
N LYS A 380 -17.97 -20.19 -11.34
CA LYS A 380 -18.57 -21.54 -11.18
C LYS A 380 -17.67 -22.68 -11.67
N ILE A 381 -16.78 -22.40 -12.60
CA ILE A 381 -15.87 -23.40 -13.20
C ILE A 381 -14.44 -23.33 -12.64
N LYS A 382 -14.23 -22.60 -11.53
CA LYS A 382 -12.90 -22.41 -10.89
C LYS A 382 -11.85 -21.84 -11.86
N PRO A 383 -12.04 -20.61 -12.32
CA PRO A 383 -11.21 -20.02 -13.36
C PRO A 383 -9.76 -19.83 -12.94
N THR A 384 -8.89 -19.78 -13.92
CA THR A 384 -7.51 -19.29 -13.81
C THR A 384 -7.47 -17.75 -13.79
N SER A 385 -6.34 -17.19 -13.36
CA SER A 385 -6.15 -15.74 -13.43
C SER A 385 -6.15 -15.19 -14.85
N VAL A 386 -5.71 -15.99 -15.84
CA VAL A 386 -5.68 -15.60 -17.27
C VAL A 386 -7.09 -15.43 -17.83
N GLU A 387 -7.99 -16.38 -17.55
CA GLU A 387 -9.39 -16.30 -18.00
C GLU A 387 -10.12 -15.09 -17.39
N ILE A 388 -9.80 -14.74 -16.15
CA ILE A 388 -10.33 -13.52 -15.52
C ILE A 388 -9.76 -12.27 -16.18
N GLU A 389 -8.45 -12.22 -16.48
CA GLU A 389 -7.83 -11.09 -17.20
C GLU A 389 -8.42 -10.88 -18.60
N GLU A 390 -8.78 -11.95 -19.31
CA GLU A 390 -9.47 -11.87 -20.60
C GLU A 390 -10.84 -11.18 -20.49
N ILE A 391 -11.66 -11.56 -19.50
CA ILE A 391 -12.95 -10.89 -19.27
C ILE A 391 -12.72 -9.42 -18.90
N LEU A 392 -11.77 -9.12 -18.00
CA LEU A 392 -11.49 -7.74 -17.62
C LEU A 392 -11.07 -6.89 -18.84
N SER A 393 -10.24 -7.44 -19.73
CA SER A 393 -9.75 -6.72 -20.91
C SER A 393 -10.83 -6.46 -21.96
N THR A 394 -11.81 -7.37 -22.12
CA THR A 394 -12.89 -7.25 -23.12
C THR A 394 -14.06 -6.37 -22.66
N ASN A 395 -14.15 -6.07 -21.35
CA ASN A 395 -15.28 -5.36 -20.75
C ASN A 395 -14.98 -3.91 -20.34
N ASN A 396 -14.08 -3.23 -21.03
CA ASN A 396 -13.72 -1.83 -20.74
C ASN A 396 -13.29 -1.59 -19.26
N PHE A 397 -12.69 -2.61 -18.64
CA PHE A 397 -12.28 -2.53 -17.25
C PHE A 397 -11.14 -1.51 -17.05
N ARG A 398 -11.33 -0.59 -16.10
CA ARG A 398 -10.33 0.40 -15.73
C ARG A 398 -9.26 -0.22 -14.85
N ASN A 399 -8.19 -0.68 -15.48
CA ASN A 399 -7.08 -1.28 -14.79
C ASN A 399 -6.16 -0.24 -14.10
N MET A 400 -5.19 -0.73 -13.36
CA MET A 400 -4.25 0.08 -12.59
C MET A 400 -3.38 1.00 -13.46
N LYS A 401 -3.05 0.60 -14.71
CA LYS A 401 -2.29 1.42 -15.65
C LYS A 401 -3.07 2.66 -16.07
N LEU A 402 -4.35 2.51 -16.38
CA LEU A 402 -5.23 3.63 -16.73
C LEU A 402 -5.46 4.57 -15.56
N ASP A 403 -5.61 4.06 -14.33
CA ASP A 403 -5.71 4.89 -13.14
C ASP A 403 -4.41 5.68 -12.89
N GLY A 404 -3.27 5.03 -13.09
CA GLY A 404 -1.96 5.69 -13.01
C GLY A 404 -1.74 6.72 -14.10
N LEU A 405 -2.12 6.42 -15.35
CA LEU A 405 -2.05 7.38 -16.46
C LEU A 405 -2.90 8.63 -16.18
N ALA A 406 -4.06 8.41 -15.59
CA ALA A 406 -4.89 9.49 -15.13
C ALA A 406 -4.15 10.43 -14.17
N LYS A 407 -3.37 9.90 -13.22
CA LYS A 407 -2.56 10.71 -12.28
C LYS A 407 -1.35 11.37 -12.94
N VAL A 408 -0.77 10.74 -13.97
CA VAL A 408 0.22 11.38 -14.83
C VAL A 408 -0.37 12.62 -15.49
N LEU A 409 -1.53 12.50 -16.10
CA LEU A 409 -2.24 13.62 -16.75
C LEU A 409 -2.60 14.74 -15.76
N GLN A 410 -2.82 14.44 -14.48
CA GLN A 410 -3.04 15.44 -13.41
C GLN A 410 -1.75 16.08 -12.88
N ASN A 411 -0.59 15.72 -13.39
CA ASN A 411 0.71 16.13 -12.87
C ASN A 411 0.97 15.68 -11.39
N GLU A 412 0.32 14.62 -10.94
CA GLU A 412 0.61 14.03 -9.63
C GLU A 412 1.87 13.17 -9.67
N THR A 413 2.12 12.51 -10.81
CA THR A 413 3.29 11.67 -11.06
C THR A 413 3.78 11.85 -12.50
N ILE A 414 4.72 11.03 -12.93
CA ILE A 414 5.29 11.03 -14.29
C ILE A 414 5.21 9.63 -14.91
N LEU A 415 5.18 9.57 -16.24
CA LEU A 415 5.07 8.31 -16.98
C LEU A 415 6.19 7.30 -16.63
N PRO A 416 7.48 7.67 -16.53
CA PRO A 416 8.52 6.71 -16.13
C PRO A 416 8.29 6.06 -14.77
N GLU A 417 7.69 6.77 -13.81
CA GLU A 417 7.36 6.20 -12.50
C GLU A 417 6.20 5.19 -12.59
N LEU A 418 5.20 5.50 -13.40
CA LEU A 418 4.09 4.58 -13.68
C LEU A 418 4.61 3.30 -14.36
N MET A 419 5.45 3.44 -15.41
CA MET A 419 6.05 2.31 -16.12
C MET A 419 6.87 1.41 -15.19
N ARG A 420 7.65 2.02 -14.29
CA ARG A 420 8.46 1.29 -13.30
C ARG A 420 7.61 0.41 -12.37
N LYS A 421 6.39 0.83 -12.06
CA LYS A 421 5.51 0.14 -11.08
C LYS A 421 4.54 -0.84 -11.73
N THR A 422 4.07 -0.57 -12.92
CA THR A 422 3.00 -1.35 -13.55
C THR A 422 3.47 -2.23 -14.71
N GLY A 423 4.75 -2.12 -15.12
CA GLY A 423 5.23 -2.81 -16.32
C GLY A 423 4.48 -2.36 -17.57
N PHE A 424 4.25 -1.05 -17.68
CA PHE A 424 3.53 -0.42 -18.80
C PHE A 424 4.30 -0.63 -20.11
#